data_2b66c717a5ebff22f5983c9251935858
#
_entry.id   2b66c717a5ebff22f5983c9251935858
#
_cell.length_a   1.000
_cell.length_b   1.000
_cell.length_c   1.000
_cell.angle_alpha   90.00
_cell.angle_beta   90.00
_cell.angle_gamma   90.00
#
_symmetry.space_group_name_H-M   'P 1'
#
loop_
_entity.id
_entity.type
_entity.pdbx_description
1 polymer ?
#
loop_
_entity_poly.entity_id
_entity_poly.type
_entity_poly.pdbx_seq_one_letter_code
_entity_poly.pdbx_strand_id
1 'polypeptide(L)'
;MEKIEVNYKNKKRFKTATYPIRQPLFIVVLIWILSKFAMIGKKYKVEKINMEGLKPPYFMLSNHEYFIDFELAALGTFPHRVNNVINIDGYIKRAWLMKLIGGICTRKFSNDLHLIKSIRKVLSRGDVLGMYPEARYSACGITSYIPDSLGKLIKKSKVPVVVVIHRGNHLHTPFWNFRKKRRVPLHTTLTQVLTKEQVESLSVEEINKVIKEAFEYDDYKYQKDNGILITEKYRAEGIHKILYKCPCCMTESKMNSKGTTLYCEECGKKWNLNEDGTLSALEGVTEFSHVPDWYLWEKEEVRKEVLNGTYSFNDDCEVYSMPRTTSIPYLGKAKVSHSIDKGLILEGHYNNADYRIIRTPLQANSLHIEYDYVHIKPYNCFVINCEDDSYFVYPKKPNVITKIGFAVEEIYQYNLKK
;
A
#
# COMPACT_ATOMS: atom_id res chain seq x y z
N MET A 1 -9.23 22.92 -15.74
CA MET A 1 -8.74 21.52 -15.81
C MET A 1 -9.32 20.94 -17.10
N GLU A 2 -8.54 20.90 -18.16
CA GLU A 2 -8.96 20.22 -19.40
C GLU A 2 -9.04 18.71 -19.11
N LYS A 3 -10.24 18.15 -19.18
CA LYS A 3 -10.44 16.71 -19.23
C LYS A 3 -10.01 16.24 -20.61
N ILE A 4 -8.82 15.66 -20.71
CA ILE A 4 -8.46 14.96 -21.93
C ILE A 4 -9.16 13.61 -21.88
N GLU A 5 -10.25 13.49 -22.63
CA GLU A 5 -10.93 12.22 -22.84
C GLU A 5 -10.05 11.33 -23.70
N VAL A 6 -9.47 10.31 -23.11
CA VAL A 6 -9.00 9.17 -23.88
C VAL A 6 -10.23 8.54 -24.51
N ASN A 7 -10.35 8.64 -25.84
CA ASN A 7 -11.59 8.37 -26.54
C ASN A 7 -11.88 6.86 -26.67
N TYR A 8 -12.29 6.23 -25.57
CA TYR A 8 -12.94 4.90 -25.60
C TYR A 8 -14.44 5.03 -25.82
N LYS A 9 -14.88 5.88 -26.65
CA LYS A 9 -16.21 6.51 -26.75
C LYS A 9 -17.45 5.65 -26.48
N ASN A 10 -17.39 4.35 -26.21
CA ASN A 10 -18.60 3.52 -26.04
C ASN A 10 -18.53 2.51 -24.90
N LYS A 11 -17.55 2.53 -23.97
CA LYS A 11 -17.53 1.56 -22.88
C LYS A 11 -18.02 2.20 -21.58
N LYS A 12 -19.16 1.70 -21.04
CA LYS A 12 -19.65 2.11 -19.71
C LYS A 12 -18.53 1.96 -18.69
N ARG A 13 -18.17 3.02 -17.98
CA ARG A 13 -17.16 3.03 -16.92
C ARG A 13 -17.69 2.34 -15.67
N PHE A 14 -16.81 1.73 -14.88
CA PHE A 14 -17.21 1.10 -13.63
C PHE A 14 -17.62 2.20 -12.62
N LYS A 15 -18.85 2.10 -12.13
CA LYS A 15 -19.34 3.03 -11.12
C LYS A 15 -18.78 2.62 -9.76
N THR A 16 -17.78 3.34 -9.25
CA THR A 16 -17.32 3.23 -7.86
C THR A 16 -18.36 3.77 -6.90
N ALA A 17 -19.16 4.72 -7.34
CA ALA A 17 -20.19 5.43 -6.57
C ALA A 17 -21.44 4.56 -6.30
N THR A 18 -21.25 3.35 -5.76
CA THR A 18 -22.34 2.51 -5.25
C THR A 18 -22.22 2.38 -3.74
N TYR A 19 -23.32 2.65 -3.02
CA TYR A 19 -23.31 2.47 -1.56
C TYR A 19 -23.12 1.00 -1.19
N PRO A 20 -22.27 0.71 -0.18
CA PRO A 20 -22.05 -0.64 0.28
C PRO A 20 -23.32 -1.22 0.88
N ILE A 21 -23.61 -2.48 0.58
CA ILE A 21 -24.70 -3.19 1.24
C ILE A 21 -24.31 -3.49 2.69
N ARG A 22 -25.29 -3.75 3.52
CA ARG A 22 -25.06 -4.32 4.85
C ARG A 22 -24.73 -5.81 4.65
N GLN A 23 -23.57 -6.21 5.14
CA GLN A 23 -23.10 -7.58 5.00
C GLN A 23 -24.09 -8.57 5.63
N PRO A 24 -24.61 -9.58 4.91
CA PRO A 24 -25.49 -10.60 5.50
C PRO A 24 -24.75 -11.40 6.60
N LEU A 25 -25.44 -11.82 7.66
CA LEU A 25 -24.80 -12.54 8.78
C LEU A 25 -24.16 -13.84 8.34
N PHE A 26 -24.82 -14.59 7.45
CA PHE A 26 -24.23 -15.85 6.95
C PHE A 26 -22.90 -15.62 6.20
N ILE A 27 -22.72 -14.46 5.56
CA ILE A 27 -21.45 -14.07 4.92
C ILE A 27 -20.38 -13.80 5.99
N VAL A 28 -20.73 -13.16 7.12
CA VAL A 28 -19.79 -12.97 8.25
C VAL A 28 -19.28 -14.30 8.76
N VAL A 29 -20.21 -15.26 8.98
CA VAL A 29 -19.88 -16.64 9.42
C VAL A 29 -19.02 -17.34 8.37
N LEU A 30 -19.40 -17.25 7.09
CA LEU A 30 -18.64 -17.87 6.00
C LEU A 30 -17.21 -17.31 5.90
N ILE A 31 -17.04 -16.00 5.97
CA ILE A 31 -15.70 -15.36 5.97
C ILE A 31 -14.89 -15.89 7.15
N TRP A 32 -15.46 -15.93 8.35
CA TRP A 32 -14.78 -16.45 9.54
C TRP A 32 -14.34 -17.92 9.37
N ILE A 33 -15.21 -18.78 8.85
CA ILE A 33 -14.91 -20.19 8.56
C ILE A 33 -13.75 -20.27 7.55
N LEU A 34 -13.85 -19.56 6.42
CA LEU A 34 -12.82 -19.56 5.39
C LEU A 34 -11.50 -19.02 5.92
N SER A 35 -11.52 -17.99 6.77
CA SER A 35 -10.32 -17.46 7.44
C SER A 35 -9.68 -18.49 8.36
N LYS A 36 -10.48 -19.29 9.10
CA LYS A 36 -9.97 -20.42 9.90
C LYS A 36 -9.28 -21.47 9.02
N PHE A 37 -9.90 -21.83 7.89
CA PHE A 37 -9.30 -22.77 6.94
C PHE A 37 -7.99 -22.21 6.34
N ALA A 38 -7.95 -20.92 6.00
CA ALA A 38 -6.74 -20.28 5.47
C ALA A 38 -5.57 -20.26 6.46
N MET A 39 -5.85 -20.36 7.77
CA MET A 39 -4.85 -20.43 8.83
C MET A 39 -4.37 -21.84 9.15
N ILE A 40 -4.95 -22.90 8.57
CA ILE A 40 -4.50 -24.29 8.79
C ILE A 40 -3.01 -24.41 8.41
N GLY A 41 -2.23 -25.02 9.29
CA GLY A 41 -0.78 -25.21 9.11
C GLY A 41 0.08 -23.95 9.36
N LYS A 42 -0.52 -22.80 9.73
CA LYS A 42 0.20 -21.60 10.12
C LYS A 42 0.20 -21.43 11.64
N LYS A 43 1.32 -20.98 12.20
CA LYS A 43 1.36 -20.48 13.58
C LYS A 43 0.82 -19.05 13.57
N TYR A 44 -0.28 -18.80 14.27
CA TYR A 44 -0.85 -17.45 14.34
C TYR A 44 -1.43 -17.17 15.72
N LYS A 45 -1.45 -15.90 16.08
CA LYS A 45 -2.07 -15.37 17.30
C LYS A 45 -2.87 -14.13 16.94
N VAL A 46 -4.06 -14.00 17.54
CA VAL A 46 -4.91 -12.80 17.43
C VAL A 46 -5.25 -12.37 18.84
N GLU A 47 -4.86 -11.15 19.20
CA GLU A 47 -5.07 -10.56 20.53
C GLU A 47 -5.94 -9.33 20.44
N LYS A 48 -6.76 -9.11 21.47
CA LYS A 48 -7.60 -7.92 21.65
C LYS A 48 -7.13 -7.18 22.89
N ILE A 49 -6.86 -5.89 22.74
CA ILE A 49 -6.35 -5.03 23.81
C ILE A 49 -7.31 -3.87 24.00
N ASN A 50 -7.78 -3.65 25.20
CA ASN A 50 -8.75 -2.61 25.59
C ASN A 50 -10.06 -2.68 24.77
N MET A 51 -10.49 -3.89 24.38
CA MET A 51 -11.69 -4.09 23.57
C MET A 51 -12.86 -4.72 24.34
N GLU A 52 -12.74 -4.87 25.63
CA GLU A 52 -13.77 -5.45 26.52
C GLU A 52 -15.05 -4.60 26.45
N GLY A 53 -16.16 -5.23 26.07
CA GLY A 53 -17.45 -4.56 25.93
C GLY A 53 -17.59 -3.63 24.71
N LEU A 54 -16.57 -3.44 23.91
CA LEU A 54 -16.64 -2.62 22.70
C LEU A 54 -17.60 -3.22 21.68
N LYS A 55 -18.61 -2.45 21.31
CA LYS A 55 -19.61 -2.80 20.28
C LYS A 55 -19.50 -1.83 19.10
N PRO A 56 -19.81 -2.28 17.87
CA PRO A 56 -19.91 -1.37 16.73
C PRO A 56 -20.96 -0.27 16.95
N PRO A 57 -20.83 0.92 16.32
CA PRO A 57 -19.87 1.20 15.26
C PRO A 57 -18.51 1.62 15.78
N TYR A 58 -17.45 1.29 15.04
CA TYR A 58 -16.11 1.82 15.28
C TYR A 58 -15.27 1.78 13.97
N PHE A 59 -14.24 2.61 13.92
CA PHE A 59 -13.21 2.48 12.89
C PHE A 59 -12.28 1.32 13.25
N MET A 60 -11.98 0.48 12.28
CA MET A 60 -10.90 -0.49 12.31
C MET A 60 -9.84 -0.06 11.29
N LEU A 61 -8.74 0.47 11.78
CA LEU A 61 -7.60 0.93 10.98
C LEU A 61 -6.51 -0.12 11.04
N SER A 62 -6.01 -0.60 9.90
CA SER A 62 -5.01 -1.68 9.87
C SER A 62 -3.80 -1.29 9.04
N ASN A 63 -2.58 -1.73 9.45
CA ASN A 63 -1.45 -1.80 8.55
C ASN A 63 -1.72 -2.82 7.43
N HIS A 64 -1.02 -2.71 6.31
CA HIS A 64 -1.33 -3.51 5.13
C HIS A 64 -0.08 -4.15 4.55
N GLU A 65 0.04 -5.46 4.73
CA GLU A 65 1.20 -6.23 4.31
C GLU A 65 0.87 -7.15 3.14
N TYR A 66 -0.26 -7.87 3.23
CA TYR A 66 -0.75 -8.78 2.19
C TYR A 66 -2.21 -9.18 2.44
N PHE A 67 -2.77 -10.03 1.56
CA PHE A 67 -4.17 -10.48 1.66
C PHE A 67 -4.49 -11.21 2.98
N ILE A 68 -3.51 -11.86 3.61
CA ILE A 68 -3.67 -12.56 4.91
C ILE A 68 -4.10 -11.61 6.05
N ASP A 69 -3.87 -10.31 5.91
CA ASP A 69 -4.31 -9.29 6.87
C ASP A 69 -5.82 -9.30 7.03
N PHE A 70 -6.53 -9.43 5.89
CA PHE A 70 -8.00 -9.51 5.88
C PHE A 70 -8.50 -10.74 6.64
N GLU A 71 -7.85 -11.89 6.46
CA GLU A 71 -8.23 -13.15 7.13
C GLU A 71 -8.02 -13.04 8.65
N LEU A 72 -6.89 -12.50 9.10
CA LEU A 72 -6.59 -12.31 10.53
C LEU A 72 -7.48 -11.25 11.17
N ALA A 73 -7.74 -10.14 10.47
CA ALA A 73 -8.69 -9.12 10.93
C ALA A 73 -10.11 -9.69 11.07
N ALA A 74 -10.55 -10.52 10.12
CA ALA A 74 -11.85 -11.18 10.18
C ALA A 74 -11.98 -12.13 11.37
N LEU A 75 -10.90 -12.85 11.72
CA LEU A 75 -10.87 -13.69 12.93
C LEU A 75 -11.00 -12.85 14.20
N GLY A 76 -10.35 -11.69 14.26
CA GLY A 76 -10.38 -10.79 15.41
C GLY A 76 -11.70 -10.04 15.57
N THR A 77 -12.39 -9.73 14.49
CA THR A 77 -13.63 -8.93 14.50
C THR A 77 -14.91 -9.75 14.60
N PHE A 78 -14.85 -11.05 14.38
CA PHE A 78 -16.04 -11.92 14.51
C PHE A 78 -16.69 -11.75 15.89
N PRO A 79 -18.05 -11.65 15.97
CA PRO A 79 -19.06 -11.85 14.94
C PRO A 79 -19.55 -10.55 14.26
N HIS A 80 -18.81 -9.45 14.33
CA HIS A 80 -19.26 -8.17 13.80
C HIS A 80 -19.18 -8.11 12.27
N ARG A 81 -20.09 -7.30 11.68
CA ARG A 81 -20.07 -6.94 10.26
C ARG A 81 -18.99 -5.92 10.00
N VAL A 82 -18.12 -6.18 9.04
CA VAL A 82 -17.04 -5.27 8.66
C VAL A 82 -17.18 -4.89 7.19
N ASN A 83 -17.37 -3.61 6.91
CA ASN A 83 -17.34 -3.07 5.57
C ASN A 83 -15.95 -2.47 5.30
N ASN A 84 -15.18 -3.13 4.46
CA ASN A 84 -13.82 -2.70 4.13
C ASN A 84 -13.79 -1.74 2.95
N VAL A 85 -12.94 -0.71 3.03
CA VAL A 85 -12.56 0.10 1.88
C VAL A 85 -11.59 -0.71 1.01
N ILE A 86 -11.96 -0.92 -0.26
CA ILE A 86 -11.25 -1.80 -1.19
C ILE A 86 -10.92 -1.02 -2.46
N ASN A 87 -9.67 -1.07 -2.89
CA ASN A 87 -9.27 -0.47 -4.16
C ASN A 87 -9.95 -1.17 -5.34
N ILE A 88 -10.15 -0.45 -6.43
CA ILE A 88 -10.86 -0.94 -7.62
C ILE A 88 -10.23 -2.19 -8.25
N ASP A 89 -8.93 -2.39 -8.12
CA ASP A 89 -8.25 -3.60 -8.59
C ASP A 89 -8.72 -4.86 -7.87
N GLY A 90 -9.10 -4.77 -6.59
CA GLY A 90 -9.75 -5.85 -5.84
C GLY A 90 -11.09 -6.31 -6.44
N TYR A 91 -11.71 -5.48 -7.29
CA TYR A 91 -12.97 -5.78 -7.98
C TYR A 91 -12.78 -6.46 -9.34
N ILE A 92 -11.54 -6.62 -9.84
CA ILE A 92 -11.27 -7.22 -11.16
C ILE A 92 -11.90 -8.60 -11.23
N LYS A 93 -12.84 -8.79 -12.18
CA LYS A 93 -13.61 -10.02 -12.45
C LYS A 93 -14.44 -10.55 -11.28
N ARG A 94 -14.46 -9.91 -10.11
CA ARG A 94 -15.19 -10.35 -8.90
C ARG A 94 -16.00 -9.24 -8.22
N ALA A 95 -16.42 -8.25 -8.98
CA ALA A 95 -17.19 -7.12 -8.45
C ALA A 95 -18.46 -7.53 -7.69
N TRP A 96 -19.14 -8.62 -8.11
CA TRP A 96 -20.29 -9.16 -7.42
C TRP A 96 -19.95 -9.66 -6.00
N LEU A 97 -18.81 -10.36 -5.85
CA LEU A 97 -18.33 -10.85 -4.55
C LEU A 97 -17.95 -9.69 -3.64
N MET A 98 -17.21 -8.70 -4.15
CA MET A 98 -16.83 -7.52 -3.37
C MET A 98 -18.06 -6.76 -2.87
N LYS A 99 -19.12 -6.66 -3.68
CA LYS A 99 -20.39 -6.09 -3.24
C LYS A 99 -21.06 -6.94 -2.16
N LEU A 100 -21.08 -8.26 -2.31
CA LEU A 100 -21.71 -9.20 -1.36
C LEU A 100 -21.05 -9.13 0.03
N ILE A 101 -19.73 -8.98 0.08
CA ILE A 101 -19.00 -8.80 1.34
C ILE A 101 -19.08 -7.37 1.89
N GLY A 102 -19.85 -6.50 1.26
CA GLY A 102 -20.06 -5.11 1.72
C GLY A 102 -18.88 -4.19 1.47
N GLY A 103 -18.04 -4.49 0.47
CA GLY A 103 -16.89 -3.67 0.10
C GLY A 103 -17.27 -2.27 -0.38
N ILE A 104 -16.50 -1.29 0.01
CA ILE A 104 -16.58 0.10 -0.43
C ILE A 104 -15.50 0.31 -1.49
N CYS A 105 -15.92 0.44 -2.76
CA CYS A 105 -14.97 0.62 -3.86
C CYS A 105 -14.41 2.04 -3.87
N THR A 106 -13.10 2.17 -4.00
CA THR A 106 -12.41 3.45 -4.18
C THR A 106 -11.26 3.33 -5.18
N ARG A 107 -10.72 4.46 -5.62
CA ARG A 107 -9.44 4.56 -6.33
C ARG A 107 -8.42 5.24 -5.41
N LYS A 108 -7.29 4.57 -5.18
CA LYS A 108 -6.25 5.07 -4.25
C LYS A 108 -5.78 6.47 -4.67
N PHE A 109 -5.51 7.32 -3.69
CA PHE A 109 -4.95 8.67 -3.88
C PHE A 109 -5.77 9.58 -4.82
N SER A 110 -7.10 9.40 -4.85
CA SER A 110 -8.04 10.26 -5.57
C SER A 110 -9.01 10.94 -4.59
N ASN A 111 -9.53 12.11 -4.97
CA ASN A 111 -10.57 12.78 -4.19
C ASN A 111 -11.91 12.07 -4.41
N ASP A 112 -12.37 11.33 -3.42
CA ASP A 112 -13.58 10.51 -3.50
C ASP A 112 -14.61 10.96 -2.43
N LEU A 113 -15.49 11.89 -2.81
CA LEU A 113 -16.59 12.34 -1.94
C LEU A 113 -17.60 11.21 -1.66
N HIS A 114 -17.72 10.24 -2.58
CA HIS A 114 -18.60 9.10 -2.39
C HIS A 114 -18.07 8.16 -1.32
N LEU A 115 -16.76 8.00 -1.23
CA LEU A 115 -16.11 7.25 -0.15
C LEU A 115 -16.54 7.79 1.22
N ILE A 116 -16.46 9.12 1.43
CA ILE A 116 -16.86 9.76 2.70
C ILE A 116 -18.34 9.52 3.03
N LYS A 117 -19.24 9.60 2.02
CA LYS A 117 -20.66 9.30 2.21
C LYS A 117 -20.88 7.82 2.55
N SER A 118 -20.16 6.92 1.93
CA SER A 118 -20.23 5.47 2.18
C SER A 118 -19.75 5.11 3.59
N ILE A 119 -18.65 5.71 4.04
CA ILE A 119 -18.13 5.58 5.41
C ILE A 119 -19.19 5.99 6.43
N ARG A 120 -19.78 7.20 6.26
CA ARG A 120 -20.85 7.67 7.16
C ARG A 120 -22.03 6.72 7.19
N LYS A 121 -22.45 6.19 6.03
CA LYS A 121 -23.57 5.24 5.93
C LYS A 121 -23.26 3.93 6.68
N VAL A 122 -22.05 3.41 6.61
CA VAL A 122 -21.63 2.20 7.35
C VAL A 122 -21.69 2.44 8.85
N LEU A 123 -21.08 3.52 9.34
CA LEU A 123 -21.04 3.84 10.76
C LEU A 123 -22.43 4.15 11.32
N SER A 124 -23.28 4.90 10.59
CA SER A 124 -24.64 5.26 11.06
C SER A 124 -25.57 4.07 11.21
N ARG A 125 -25.33 2.95 10.52
CA ARG A 125 -26.13 1.72 10.66
C ARG A 125 -25.56 0.73 11.69
N GLY A 126 -24.51 1.13 12.44
CA GLY A 126 -23.93 0.34 13.52
C GLY A 126 -23.02 -0.79 13.07
N ASP A 127 -22.34 -0.64 11.93
CA ASP A 127 -21.36 -1.63 11.44
C ASP A 127 -19.92 -1.13 11.65
N VAL A 128 -18.94 -2.03 11.59
CA VAL A 128 -17.52 -1.70 11.64
C VAL A 128 -17.07 -1.20 10.27
N LEU A 129 -16.30 -0.12 10.23
CA LEU A 129 -15.61 0.33 9.04
C LEU A 129 -14.16 -0.10 9.07
N GLY A 130 -13.76 -0.99 8.17
CA GLY A 130 -12.39 -1.39 7.95
C GLY A 130 -11.70 -0.56 6.88
N MET A 131 -10.50 -0.04 7.17
CA MET A 131 -9.67 0.62 6.16
C MET A 131 -8.19 0.50 6.48
N TYR A 132 -7.40 0.60 5.42
CA TYR A 132 -5.94 0.62 5.46
C TYR A 132 -5.48 2.06 5.17
N PRO A 133 -5.13 2.86 6.20
CA PRO A 133 -4.88 4.29 6.02
C PRO A 133 -3.63 4.59 5.19
N GLU A 134 -2.67 3.68 5.13
CA GLU A 134 -1.50 3.75 4.26
C GLU A 134 -1.86 3.64 2.77
N ALA A 135 -3.04 3.12 2.45
CA ALA A 135 -3.60 2.91 1.11
C ALA A 135 -2.70 2.09 0.16
N ARG A 136 -1.71 1.37 0.69
CA ARG A 136 -0.79 0.50 -0.06
C ARG A 136 -0.29 -0.63 0.82
N TYR A 137 0.27 -1.68 0.22
CA TYR A 137 1.06 -2.66 0.94
C TYR A 137 2.37 -2.01 1.41
N SER A 138 2.83 -2.36 2.60
CA SER A 138 4.14 -1.94 3.07
C SER A 138 5.24 -2.53 2.17
N ALA A 139 6.09 -1.67 1.64
CA ALA A 139 7.19 -2.11 0.80
C ALA A 139 8.30 -2.77 1.62
N CYS A 140 8.50 -2.33 2.85
CA CYS A 140 9.66 -2.71 3.67
C CYS A 140 9.29 -3.21 5.08
N GLY A 141 8.03 -3.56 5.34
CA GLY A 141 7.61 -4.05 6.67
C GLY A 141 7.65 -3.00 7.78
N ILE A 142 7.59 -1.72 7.42
CA ILE A 142 7.49 -0.57 8.34
C ILE A 142 6.30 0.31 7.97
N THR A 143 5.90 1.17 8.89
CA THR A 143 4.82 2.14 8.68
C THR A 143 5.09 3.03 7.47
N SER A 144 4.10 3.12 6.59
CA SER A 144 4.10 4.06 5.47
C SER A 144 3.44 5.39 5.84
N TYR A 145 3.39 6.32 4.89
CA TYR A 145 2.76 7.63 5.12
C TYR A 145 1.27 7.49 5.43
N ILE A 146 0.84 8.10 6.54
CA ILE A 146 -0.57 8.21 6.96
C ILE A 146 -0.99 9.68 6.83
N PRO A 147 -2.03 10.00 6.02
CA PRO A 147 -2.44 11.38 5.79
C PRO A 147 -3.14 12.00 7.00
N ASP A 148 -2.84 13.26 7.32
CA ASP A 148 -3.44 14.01 8.43
C ASP A 148 -4.95 14.24 8.27
N SER A 149 -5.48 14.11 7.05
CA SER A 149 -6.92 14.15 6.79
C SER A 149 -7.71 13.03 7.48
N LEU A 150 -7.03 11.95 7.91
CA LEU A 150 -7.64 10.85 8.65
C LEU A 150 -8.19 11.29 9.99
N GLY A 151 -7.45 12.09 10.76
CA GLY A 151 -7.93 12.64 12.03
C GLY A 151 -9.17 13.51 11.88
N LYS A 152 -9.27 14.29 10.78
CA LYS A 152 -10.49 15.07 10.46
C LYS A 152 -11.70 14.17 10.19
N LEU A 153 -11.51 13.06 9.50
CA LEU A 153 -12.54 12.08 9.22
C LEU A 153 -13.05 11.42 10.51
N ILE A 154 -12.13 10.97 11.36
CA ILE A 154 -12.42 10.32 12.65
C ILE A 154 -13.15 11.28 13.58
N LYS A 155 -12.62 12.49 13.78
CA LYS A 155 -13.24 13.53 14.60
C LYS A 155 -14.70 13.81 14.22
N LYS A 156 -14.98 13.88 12.90
CA LYS A 156 -16.35 14.08 12.38
C LYS A 156 -17.27 12.88 12.57
N SER A 157 -16.71 11.69 12.72
CA SER A 157 -17.48 10.45 12.79
C SER A 157 -17.93 10.11 14.22
N LYS A 158 -17.25 10.61 15.23
CA LYS A 158 -17.59 10.47 16.67
C LYS A 158 -17.81 9.02 17.10
N VAL A 159 -16.96 8.13 16.65
CA VAL A 159 -16.97 6.69 17.01
C VAL A 159 -15.60 6.24 17.51
N PRO A 160 -15.51 5.17 18.31
CA PRO A 160 -14.24 4.61 18.75
C PRO A 160 -13.33 4.23 17.60
N VAL A 161 -12.01 4.18 17.86
CA VAL A 161 -10.98 3.75 16.90
C VAL A 161 -10.24 2.55 17.43
N VAL A 162 -10.20 1.50 16.63
CA VAL A 162 -9.40 0.29 16.83
C VAL A 162 -8.28 0.30 15.81
N VAL A 163 -7.04 0.15 16.25
CA VAL A 163 -5.88 -0.06 15.37
C VAL A 163 -5.53 -1.54 15.37
N VAL A 164 -5.32 -2.09 14.18
CA VAL A 164 -4.93 -3.48 13.98
C VAL A 164 -3.51 -3.49 13.42
N ILE A 165 -2.60 -4.13 14.14
CA ILE A 165 -1.21 -4.30 13.67
C ILE A 165 -0.96 -5.78 13.43
N HIS A 166 -0.63 -6.09 12.20
CA HIS A 166 -0.18 -7.40 11.76
C HIS A 166 1.34 -7.44 11.77
N ARG A 167 1.92 -8.33 12.56
CA ARG A 167 3.36 -8.58 12.62
C ARG A 167 3.70 -9.94 12.05
N GLY A 168 4.80 -10.00 11.30
CA GLY A 168 5.21 -11.20 10.60
C GLY A 168 4.52 -11.41 9.24
N ASN A 169 3.47 -10.65 8.92
CA ASN A 169 2.74 -10.79 7.65
C ASN A 169 3.62 -10.34 6.47
N HIS A 170 4.36 -9.24 6.61
CA HIS A 170 5.37 -8.83 5.63
C HIS A 170 6.46 -9.89 5.46
N LEU A 171 7.00 -10.39 6.56
CA LEU A 171 8.03 -11.43 6.54
C LEU A 171 7.54 -12.72 5.89
N HIS A 172 6.27 -13.10 6.13
CA HIS A 172 5.63 -14.27 5.52
C HIS A 172 5.45 -14.11 4.01
N THR A 173 4.98 -12.94 3.58
CA THR A 173 4.66 -12.67 2.17
C THR A 173 5.05 -11.23 1.82
N PRO A 174 6.36 -10.95 1.66
CA PRO A 174 6.81 -9.59 1.37
C PRO A 174 6.27 -9.12 0.03
N PHE A 175 5.84 -7.87 -0.03
CA PHE A 175 5.21 -7.27 -1.20
C PHE A 175 6.09 -7.34 -2.45
N TRP A 176 7.40 -7.23 -2.30
CA TRP A 176 8.37 -7.34 -3.38
C TRP A 176 8.62 -8.79 -3.87
N ASN A 177 8.11 -9.81 -3.15
CA ASN A 177 8.17 -11.23 -3.55
C ASN A 177 6.97 -12.05 -3.05
N PHE A 178 5.76 -11.60 -3.29
CA PHE A 178 4.53 -12.21 -2.80
C PHE A 178 4.24 -13.64 -3.34
N ARG A 179 4.96 -14.08 -4.36
CA ARG A 179 4.80 -15.43 -4.92
C ARG A 179 5.49 -16.51 -4.10
N LYS A 180 6.50 -16.14 -3.30
CA LYS A 180 7.30 -17.08 -2.50
C LYS A 180 7.05 -16.85 -1.01
N LYS A 181 6.08 -17.58 -0.47
CA LYS A 181 5.72 -17.48 0.96
C LYS A 181 6.79 -18.10 1.84
N ARG A 182 6.98 -17.55 3.03
CA ARG A 182 7.92 -17.98 4.05
C ARG A 182 7.19 -18.51 5.28
N ARG A 183 7.83 -19.38 6.06
CA ARG A 183 7.27 -19.94 7.30
C ARG A 183 7.57 -19.01 8.47
N VAL A 184 6.68 -18.06 8.71
CA VAL A 184 6.79 -17.07 9.79
C VAL A 184 5.58 -17.15 10.69
N PRO A 185 5.73 -17.09 12.02
CA PRO A 185 4.61 -16.91 12.94
C PRO A 185 3.94 -15.55 12.69
N LEU A 186 2.61 -15.56 12.67
CA LEU A 186 1.79 -14.37 12.43
C LEU A 186 1.19 -13.88 13.75
N HIS A 187 1.32 -12.60 14.04
CA HIS A 187 0.76 -12.02 15.25
C HIS A 187 -0.04 -10.76 14.93
N THR A 188 -1.32 -10.80 15.21
CA THR A 188 -2.25 -9.68 15.00
C THR A 188 -2.76 -9.17 16.32
N THR A 189 -2.61 -7.87 16.57
CA THR A 189 -3.19 -7.18 17.72
C THR A 189 -4.28 -6.22 17.26
N LEU A 190 -5.46 -6.29 17.89
CA LEU A 190 -6.54 -5.33 17.73
C LEU A 190 -6.59 -4.50 19.03
N THR A 191 -6.24 -3.23 18.95
CA THR A 191 -6.18 -2.33 20.13
C THR A 191 -7.17 -1.20 19.99
N GLN A 192 -8.09 -1.03 20.94
CA GLN A 192 -8.87 0.21 21.01
C GLN A 192 -7.93 1.33 21.49
N VAL A 193 -7.61 2.26 20.58
CA VAL A 193 -6.68 3.36 20.85
C VAL A 193 -7.40 4.66 21.23
N LEU A 194 -8.66 4.81 20.80
CA LEU A 194 -9.52 5.95 21.17
C LEU A 194 -10.92 5.46 21.49
N THR A 195 -11.46 5.91 22.64
CA THR A 195 -12.88 5.77 22.95
C THR A 195 -13.68 6.84 22.20
N LYS A 196 -15.01 6.73 22.23
CA LYS A 196 -15.89 7.76 21.64
C LYS A 196 -15.67 9.12 22.31
N GLU A 197 -15.60 9.15 23.64
CA GLU A 197 -15.40 10.34 24.46
C GLU A 197 -14.07 11.02 24.13
N GLN A 198 -13.00 10.24 23.95
CA GLN A 198 -11.68 10.75 23.51
C GLN A 198 -11.76 11.34 22.10
N VAL A 199 -12.43 10.66 21.14
CA VAL A 199 -12.64 11.22 19.79
C VAL A 199 -13.40 12.54 19.85
N GLU A 200 -14.37 12.69 20.76
CA GLU A 200 -15.17 13.92 20.90
C GLU A 200 -14.40 15.04 21.62
N SER A 201 -13.49 14.75 22.53
CA SER A 201 -12.72 15.75 23.31
C SER A 201 -11.43 16.20 22.62
N LEU A 202 -10.62 15.25 22.09
CA LEU A 202 -9.31 15.55 21.51
C LEU A 202 -9.38 16.40 20.23
N SER A 203 -8.35 17.19 19.99
CA SER A 203 -8.16 17.91 18.72
C SER A 203 -7.85 16.94 17.56
N VAL A 204 -7.91 17.44 16.32
CA VAL A 204 -7.55 16.65 15.14
C VAL A 204 -6.08 16.24 15.16
N GLU A 205 -5.22 17.14 15.63
CA GLU A 205 -3.78 16.94 15.75
C GLU A 205 -3.46 15.85 16.77
N GLU A 206 -4.12 15.86 17.93
CA GLU A 206 -3.97 14.84 18.97
C GLU A 206 -4.47 13.47 18.48
N ILE A 207 -5.61 13.42 17.79
CA ILE A 207 -6.13 12.17 17.17
C ILE A 207 -5.10 11.62 16.17
N ASN A 208 -4.54 12.47 15.28
CA ASN A 208 -3.52 12.04 14.33
C ASN A 208 -2.26 11.52 15.04
N LYS A 209 -1.85 12.17 16.12
CA LYS A 209 -0.70 11.74 16.93
C LYS A 209 -0.91 10.34 17.49
N VAL A 210 -2.02 10.11 18.19
CA VAL A 210 -2.38 8.79 18.76
C VAL A 210 -2.41 7.70 17.68
N ILE A 211 -2.97 8.00 16.51
CA ILE A 211 -3.03 7.02 15.41
C ILE A 211 -1.63 6.73 14.88
N LYS A 212 -0.80 7.75 14.61
CA LYS A 212 0.56 7.56 14.09
C LYS A 212 1.41 6.73 15.05
N GLU A 213 1.36 7.02 16.35
CA GLU A 213 2.05 6.25 17.39
C GLU A 213 1.56 4.79 17.43
N ALA A 214 0.26 4.56 17.33
CA ALA A 214 -0.31 3.21 17.32
C ALA A 214 0.05 2.41 16.05
N PHE A 215 0.43 3.08 14.96
CA PHE A 215 0.86 2.48 13.71
C PHE A 215 2.38 2.28 13.61
N GLU A 216 3.14 2.62 14.63
CA GLU A 216 4.58 2.36 14.63
C GLU A 216 4.84 0.86 14.71
N TYR A 217 5.39 0.31 13.64
CA TYR A 217 5.82 -1.08 13.57
C TYR A 217 7.02 -1.24 12.66
N ASP A 218 7.78 -2.31 12.91
CA ASP A 218 8.93 -2.74 12.14
C ASP A 218 9.01 -4.27 12.22
N ASP A 219 8.70 -4.93 11.11
CA ASP A 219 8.65 -6.39 11.06
C ASP A 219 10.04 -7.03 11.13
N TYR A 220 11.10 -6.36 10.66
CA TYR A 220 12.47 -6.86 10.80
C TYR A 220 12.97 -6.76 12.24
N LYS A 221 12.64 -5.65 12.93
CA LYS A 221 12.90 -5.52 14.36
C LYS A 221 12.11 -6.56 15.15
N TYR A 222 10.82 -6.75 14.82
CA TYR A 222 9.99 -7.79 15.43
C TYR A 222 10.55 -9.19 15.19
N GLN A 223 11.07 -9.47 14.00
CA GLN A 223 11.74 -10.74 13.65
C GLN A 223 12.91 -11.00 14.61
N LYS A 224 13.81 -10.03 14.75
CA LYS A 224 15.00 -10.11 15.58
C LYS A 224 14.65 -10.27 17.07
N ASP A 225 13.76 -9.41 17.58
CA ASP A 225 13.37 -9.39 19.00
C ASP A 225 12.67 -10.69 19.44
N ASN A 226 12.03 -11.40 18.51
CA ASN A 226 11.34 -12.67 18.77
C ASN A 226 12.14 -13.91 18.31
N GLY A 227 13.39 -13.76 17.89
CA GLY A 227 14.25 -14.87 17.45
C GLY A 227 13.67 -15.66 16.28
N ILE A 228 12.93 -15.00 15.38
CA ILE A 228 12.31 -15.65 14.21
C ILE A 228 13.36 -15.85 13.13
N LEU A 229 13.62 -17.11 12.77
CA LEU A 229 14.56 -17.47 11.71
C LEU A 229 13.83 -17.82 10.42
N ILE A 230 14.20 -17.16 9.33
CA ILE A 230 13.71 -17.41 7.98
C ILE A 230 14.79 -18.18 7.21
N THR A 231 14.65 -19.50 7.16
CA THR A 231 15.64 -20.42 6.61
C THR A 231 15.50 -20.63 5.09
N GLU A 232 14.45 -20.11 4.47
CA GLU A 232 14.19 -20.23 3.04
C GLU A 232 15.35 -19.67 2.21
N LYS A 233 15.87 -20.50 1.30
CA LYS A 233 17.04 -20.17 0.46
C LYS A 233 16.77 -19.04 -0.55
N TYR A 234 15.51 -18.65 -0.74
CA TYR A 234 15.07 -17.56 -1.62
C TYR A 234 14.71 -16.27 -0.86
N ARG A 235 15.10 -16.12 0.41
CA ARG A 235 14.65 -15.04 1.29
C ARG A 235 15.05 -13.63 0.84
N ALA A 236 16.14 -13.48 0.04
CA ALA A 236 16.52 -12.19 -0.52
C ALA A 236 15.97 -11.94 -1.94
N GLU A 237 15.40 -12.95 -2.62
CA GLU A 237 14.95 -12.77 -4.00
C GLU A 237 13.87 -11.71 -4.14
N GLY A 238 14.13 -10.70 -4.96
CA GLY A 238 13.22 -9.57 -5.22
C GLY A 238 13.45 -8.34 -4.32
N ILE A 239 14.25 -8.44 -3.24
CA ILE A 239 14.50 -7.32 -2.32
C ILE A 239 15.15 -6.10 -3.01
N HIS A 240 15.88 -6.32 -4.10
CA HIS A 240 16.47 -5.26 -4.94
C HIS A 240 15.44 -4.30 -5.55
N LYS A 241 14.16 -4.66 -5.57
CA LYS A 241 13.08 -3.80 -6.05
C LYS A 241 12.80 -2.65 -5.10
N ILE A 242 13.04 -2.87 -3.80
CA ILE A 242 12.89 -1.86 -2.76
C ILE A 242 14.22 -1.25 -2.35
N LEU A 243 15.33 -1.97 -2.49
CA LEU A 243 16.69 -1.52 -2.25
C LEU A 243 17.39 -1.33 -3.61
N TYR A 244 17.08 -0.23 -4.28
CA TYR A 244 17.44 0.01 -5.69
C TYR A 244 18.74 0.78 -5.88
N LYS A 245 19.26 1.46 -4.83
CA LYS A 245 20.48 2.27 -4.84
C LYS A 245 21.59 1.58 -4.04
N CYS A 246 22.73 1.41 -4.65
CA CYS A 246 23.91 0.81 -4.00
C CYS A 246 24.55 1.80 -3.02
N PRO A 247 24.71 1.48 -1.74
CA PRO A 247 25.35 2.39 -0.78
C PRO A 247 26.88 2.45 -0.95
N CYS A 248 27.48 1.53 -1.67
CA CYS A 248 28.93 1.52 -1.91
C CYS A 248 29.34 2.43 -3.08
N CYS A 249 28.71 2.27 -4.26
CA CYS A 249 29.07 3.04 -5.46
C CYS A 249 28.02 4.12 -5.83
N MET A 250 26.96 4.27 -5.06
CA MET A 250 25.88 5.22 -5.27
C MET A 250 25.06 5.04 -6.55
N THR A 251 25.33 3.98 -7.32
CA THR A 251 24.62 3.69 -8.58
C THR A 251 23.19 3.22 -8.29
N GLU A 252 22.24 3.72 -9.07
CA GLU A 252 20.81 3.38 -8.98
C GLU A 252 20.41 2.36 -10.04
N SER A 253 19.36 1.58 -9.75
CA SER A 253 18.73 0.62 -10.66
C SER A 253 19.63 -0.53 -11.14
N LYS A 254 20.79 -0.70 -10.52
CA LYS A 254 21.76 -1.78 -10.78
C LYS A 254 21.83 -2.82 -9.65
N MET A 255 20.94 -2.69 -8.68
CA MET A 255 20.79 -3.71 -7.64
C MET A 255 20.03 -4.91 -8.19
N ASN A 256 20.47 -6.13 -7.81
CA ASN A 256 19.80 -7.38 -8.14
C ASN A 256 19.91 -8.36 -6.96
N SER A 257 19.11 -9.44 -6.96
CA SER A 257 19.11 -10.40 -5.87
C SER A 257 18.82 -11.82 -6.35
N LYS A 258 19.52 -12.80 -5.75
CA LYS A 258 19.34 -14.22 -6.04
C LYS A 258 19.56 -15.04 -4.77
N GLY A 259 18.65 -15.95 -4.49
CA GLY A 259 18.77 -16.81 -3.31
C GLY A 259 18.70 -15.99 -2.01
N THR A 260 19.80 -15.98 -1.27
CA THR A 260 19.97 -15.23 -0.02
C THR A 260 20.76 -13.93 -0.18
N THR A 261 21.21 -13.63 -1.41
CA THR A 261 22.18 -12.57 -1.71
C THR A 261 21.51 -11.41 -2.45
N LEU A 262 21.75 -10.19 -1.96
CA LEU A 262 21.55 -8.92 -2.65
C LEU A 262 22.89 -8.45 -3.18
N TYR A 263 22.97 -7.93 -4.41
CA TYR A 263 24.23 -7.50 -5.02
C TYR A 263 24.06 -6.34 -5.98
N CYS A 264 25.12 -5.56 -6.16
CA CYS A 264 25.20 -4.50 -7.15
C CYS A 264 25.88 -5.02 -8.42
N GLU A 265 25.24 -4.89 -9.57
CA GLU A 265 25.80 -5.30 -10.88
C GLU A 265 26.90 -4.35 -11.37
N GLU A 266 26.97 -3.12 -10.83
CA GLU A 266 27.98 -2.13 -11.21
C GLU A 266 29.32 -2.35 -10.51
N CYS A 267 29.33 -2.38 -9.16
CA CYS A 267 30.56 -2.50 -8.39
C CYS A 267 30.84 -3.92 -7.87
N GLY A 268 29.91 -4.86 -8.09
CA GLY A 268 30.06 -6.26 -7.69
C GLY A 268 29.87 -6.55 -6.20
N LYS A 269 29.67 -5.52 -5.34
CA LYS A 269 29.49 -5.73 -3.90
C LYS A 269 28.24 -6.54 -3.60
N LYS A 270 28.34 -7.42 -2.58
CA LYS A 270 27.30 -8.39 -2.22
C LYS A 270 27.00 -8.34 -0.72
N TRP A 271 25.73 -8.52 -0.39
CA TRP A 271 25.22 -8.65 0.98
C TRP A 271 24.39 -9.93 1.09
N ASN A 272 24.54 -10.65 2.19
CA ASN A 272 23.67 -11.77 2.54
C ASN A 272 22.52 -11.26 3.40
N LEU A 273 21.30 -11.62 3.05
CA LEU A 273 20.16 -11.50 3.98
C LEU A 273 20.18 -12.72 4.90
N ASN A 274 20.53 -12.53 6.15
CA ASN A 274 20.67 -13.58 7.15
C ASN A 274 19.30 -14.15 7.55
N GLU A 275 19.29 -15.27 8.24
CA GLU A 275 18.04 -15.92 8.67
C GLU A 275 17.27 -15.10 9.70
N ASP A 276 17.95 -14.28 10.49
CA ASP A 276 17.39 -13.36 11.48
C ASP A 276 16.89 -12.03 10.89
N GLY A 277 16.96 -11.86 9.56
CA GLY A 277 16.51 -10.66 8.85
C GLY A 277 17.56 -9.56 8.75
N THR A 278 18.76 -9.74 9.32
CA THR A 278 19.86 -8.78 9.17
C THR A 278 20.55 -8.92 7.82
N LEU A 279 21.13 -7.84 7.31
CA LEU A 279 22.04 -7.84 6.17
C LEU A 279 23.49 -7.85 6.66
N SER A 280 24.35 -8.60 5.98
CA SER A 280 25.79 -8.58 6.19
C SER A 280 26.53 -8.57 4.85
N ALA A 281 27.47 -7.66 4.66
CA ALA A 281 28.33 -7.67 3.48
C ALA A 281 29.16 -8.96 3.46
N LEU A 282 29.32 -9.57 2.28
CA LEU A 282 30.18 -10.75 2.14
C LEU A 282 31.66 -10.36 2.22
N GLU A 283 31.99 -9.14 1.84
CA GLU A 283 33.33 -8.57 1.92
C GLU A 283 33.26 -7.08 2.27
N GLY A 284 34.18 -6.62 3.09
CA GLY A 284 34.29 -5.22 3.50
C GLY A 284 33.23 -4.79 4.53
N VAL A 285 32.87 -3.53 4.49
CA VAL A 285 31.93 -2.90 5.46
C VAL A 285 30.49 -3.25 5.11
N THR A 286 29.68 -3.53 6.13
CA THR A 286 28.22 -3.59 6.04
C THR A 286 27.65 -2.19 6.30
N GLU A 287 27.20 -1.52 5.26
CA GLU A 287 26.70 -0.14 5.37
C GLU A 287 25.38 -0.09 6.15
N PHE A 288 24.53 -1.07 5.90
CA PHE A 288 23.24 -1.22 6.58
C PHE A 288 23.04 -2.68 6.98
N SER A 289 22.93 -2.95 8.28
CA SER A 289 22.58 -4.28 8.79
C SER A 289 21.06 -4.48 8.89
N HIS A 290 20.29 -3.41 8.94
CA HIS A 290 18.83 -3.41 9.04
C HIS A 290 18.21 -3.00 7.71
N VAL A 291 17.33 -3.82 7.15
CA VAL A 291 16.73 -3.59 5.83
C VAL A 291 15.96 -2.26 5.76
N PRO A 292 15.14 -1.90 6.76
CA PRO A 292 14.46 -0.60 6.80
C PRO A 292 15.40 0.60 6.80
N ASP A 293 16.57 0.52 7.43
CA ASP A 293 17.53 1.64 7.46
C ASP A 293 18.04 1.96 6.05
N TRP A 294 18.33 0.92 5.25
CA TRP A 294 18.73 1.12 3.85
C TRP A 294 17.59 1.75 3.03
N TYR A 295 16.37 1.23 3.18
CA TYR A 295 15.18 1.75 2.51
C TYR A 295 14.91 3.22 2.86
N LEU A 296 15.04 3.60 4.14
CA LEU A 296 14.86 4.97 4.61
C LEU A 296 16.01 5.88 4.16
N TRP A 297 17.24 5.37 4.10
CA TRP A 297 18.37 6.10 3.52
C TRP A 297 18.12 6.43 2.04
N GLU A 298 17.61 5.49 1.24
CA GLU A 298 17.24 5.76 -0.16
C GLU A 298 16.17 6.86 -0.27
N LYS A 299 15.19 6.85 0.64
CA LYS A 299 14.17 7.90 0.70
C LYS A 299 14.78 9.26 1.02
N GLU A 300 15.72 9.33 1.97
CA GLU A 300 16.42 10.56 2.32
C GLU A 300 17.30 11.06 1.17
N GLU A 301 17.93 10.18 0.40
CA GLU A 301 18.66 10.58 -0.82
C GLU A 301 17.73 11.24 -1.85
N VAL A 302 16.55 10.68 -2.08
CA VAL A 302 15.52 11.30 -2.95
C VAL A 302 15.05 12.64 -2.39
N ARG A 303 14.89 12.76 -1.08
CA ARG A 303 14.55 14.02 -0.41
C ARG A 303 15.62 15.09 -0.66
N LYS A 304 16.90 14.73 -0.56
CA LYS A 304 18.01 15.65 -0.90
C LYS A 304 17.95 16.11 -2.36
N GLU A 305 17.67 15.19 -3.30
CA GLU A 305 17.49 15.56 -4.71
C GLU A 305 16.34 16.56 -4.90
N VAL A 306 15.22 16.39 -4.19
CA VAL A 306 14.07 17.30 -4.24
C VAL A 306 14.43 18.66 -3.66
N LEU A 307 15.06 18.71 -2.48
CA LEU A 307 15.45 19.97 -1.81
C LEU A 307 16.48 20.75 -2.59
N ASN A 308 17.41 20.07 -3.27
CA ASN A 308 18.46 20.68 -4.09
C ASN A 308 17.98 21.04 -5.52
N GLY A 309 16.74 20.73 -5.87
CA GLY A 309 16.20 20.99 -7.20
C GLY A 309 16.75 20.10 -8.32
N THR A 310 17.45 19.01 -7.97
CA THR A 310 18.11 18.11 -8.94
C THR A 310 17.25 16.93 -9.38
N TYR A 311 16.14 16.66 -8.67
CA TYR A 311 15.26 15.53 -9.03
C TYR A 311 14.56 15.76 -10.35
N SER A 312 14.71 14.81 -11.27
CA SER A 312 13.90 14.68 -12.47
C SER A 312 13.84 13.23 -12.92
N PHE A 313 12.71 12.82 -13.48
CA PHE A 313 12.52 11.51 -14.08
C PHE A 313 11.87 11.62 -15.44
N ASN A 314 12.42 10.93 -16.43
CA ASN A 314 11.83 10.78 -17.77
C ASN A 314 12.11 9.37 -18.27
N ASP A 315 11.08 8.73 -18.83
CA ASP A 315 11.22 7.40 -19.41
C ASP A 315 10.15 7.14 -20.48
N ASP A 316 10.45 6.21 -21.38
CA ASP A 316 9.45 5.55 -22.21
C ASP A 316 8.70 4.52 -21.34
N CYS A 317 7.43 4.31 -21.62
CA CYS A 317 6.63 3.36 -20.86
C CYS A 317 5.58 2.68 -21.75
N GLU A 318 5.03 1.57 -21.25
CA GLU A 318 3.79 0.99 -21.75
C GLU A 318 2.64 1.30 -20.81
N VAL A 319 1.46 1.55 -21.37
CA VAL A 319 0.31 1.99 -20.59
C VAL A 319 -0.88 1.07 -20.81
N TYR A 320 -1.52 0.69 -19.73
CA TYR A 320 -2.82 0.03 -19.70
C TYR A 320 -3.80 0.89 -18.92
N SER A 321 -5.06 0.88 -19.31
CA SER A 321 -6.13 1.61 -18.64
C SER A 321 -7.11 0.63 -18.03
N MET A 322 -7.71 0.99 -16.90
CA MET A 322 -8.77 0.21 -16.25
C MET A 322 -10.02 1.07 -16.03
N PRO A 323 -10.75 1.39 -17.09
CA PRO A 323 -12.05 2.08 -16.99
C PRO A 323 -13.10 1.18 -16.35
N ARG A 324 -12.89 -0.15 -16.39
CA ARG A 324 -13.77 -1.19 -15.84
C ARG A 324 -12.99 -2.30 -15.18
N THR A 325 -13.64 -2.99 -14.26
CA THR A 325 -13.10 -4.19 -13.59
C THR A 325 -13.09 -5.45 -14.48
N THR A 326 -13.65 -5.38 -15.67
CA THR A 326 -13.75 -6.52 -16.63
C THR A 326 -12.88 -6.35 -17.87
N SER A 327 -12.28 -5.19 -18.07
CA SER A 327 -11.52 -4.87 -19.28
C SER A 327 -10.36 -3.93 -18.93
N ILE A 328 -9.17 -4.33 -19.30
CA ILE A 328 -7.92 -3.58 -19.09
C ILE A 328 -7.27 -3.41 -20.47
N PRO A 329 -7.70 -2.41 -21.26
CA PRO A 329 -7.15 -2.18 -22.60
C PRO A 329 -5.70 -1.69 -22.53
N TYR A 330 -4.90 -2.17 -23.46
CA TYR A 330 -3.55 -1.66 -23.74
C TYR A 330 -3.66 -0.37 -24.56
N LEU A 331 -3.07 0.72 -24.06
CA LEU A 331 -3.08 2.02 -24.72
C LEU A 331 -1.85 2.27 -25.60
N GLY A 332 -0.89 1.36 -25.59
CA GLY A 332 0.33 1.49 -26.37
C GLY A 332 1.52 2.04 -25.58
N LYS A 333 2.51 2.50 -26.36
CA LYS A 333 3.70 3.16 -25.83
C LYS A 333 3.37 4.63 -25.52
N ALA A 334 4.01 5.14 -24.48
CA ALA A 334 3.83 6.50 -23.99
C ALA A 334 5.15 7.03 -23.40
N LYS A 335 5.16 8.29 -23.02
CA LYS A 335 6.24 8.92 -22.23
C LYS A 335 5.71 9.31 -20.87
N VAL A 336 6.52 9.06 -19.85
CA VAL A 336 6.22 9.50 -18.50
C VAL A 336 7.34 10.40 -18.01
N SER A 337 6.98 11.51 -17.39
CA SER A 337 7.91 12.43 -16.73
C SER A 337 7.42 12.80 -15.34
N HIS A 338 8.36 13.05 -14.43
CA HIS A 338 8.07 13.51 -13.08
C HIS A 338 9.11 14.54 -12.64
N SER A 339 8.63 15.68 -12.16
CA SER A 339 9.50 16.77 -11.70
C SER A 339 8.88 17.54 -10.54
N ILE A 340 9.71 18.32 -9.85
CA ILE A 340 9.35 19.05 -8.62
C ILE A 340 8.21 20.05 -8.89
N ASP A 341 8.25 20.75 -10.01
CA ASP A 341 7.29 21.84 -10.31
C ASP A 341 6.04 21.36 -11.05
N LYS A 342 6.20 20.36 -11.96
CA LYS A 342 5.11 19.92 -12.83
C LYS A 342 4.38 18.69 -12.27
N GLY A 343 4.98 17.98 -11.30
CA GLY A 343 4.47 16.69 -10.84
C GLY A 343 4.62 15.58 -11.88
N LEU A 344 3.69 14.64 -11.90
CA LEU A 344 3.71 13.47 -12.78
C LEU A 344 2.89 13.75 -14.05
N ILE A 345 3.50 13.54 -15.21
CA ILE A 345 2.88 13.73 -16.53
C ILE A 345 3.05 12.44 -17.34
N LEU A 346 1.94 11.94 -17.88
CA LEU A 346 1.91 10.80 -18.79
C LEU A 346 1.34 11.27 -20.13
N GLU A 347 2.06 11.07 -21.22
CA GLU A 347 1.69 11.48 -22.57
C GLU A 347 1.80 10.31 -23.54
N GLY A 348 0.77 10.10 -24.36
CA GLY A 348 0.74 9.01 -25.31
C GLY A 348 -0.29 9.24 -26.42
N HIS A 349 -0.37 8.26 -27.32
CA HIS A 349 -1.30 8.28 -28.46
C HIS A 349 -2.13 7.00 -28.45
N TYR A 350 -3.45 7.13 -28.61
CA TYR A 350 -4.36 5.99 -28.68
C TYR A 350 -5.56 6.29 -29.58
N ASN A 351 -5.90 5.37 -30.50
CA ASN A 351 -7.03 5.50 -31.42
C ASN A 351 -7.09 6.85 -32.14
N ASN A 352 -5.99 7.25 -32.77
CA ASN A 352 -5.84 8.50 -33.52
C ASN A 352 -6.06 9.78 -32.69
N ALA A 353 -5.88 9.70 -31.36
CA ALA A 353 -5.94 10.84 -30.47
C ALA A 353 -4.78 10.84 -29.49
N ASP A 354 -4.20 12.02 -29.25
CA ASP A 354 -3.23 12.20 -28.17
C ASP A 354 -3.95 12.24 -26.83
N TYR A 355 -3.29 11.71 -25.80
CA TYR A 355 -3.74 11.87 -24.42
C TYR A 355 -2.62 12.38 -23.53
N ARG A 356 -3.00 13.18 -22.54
CA ARG A 356 -2.11 13.71 -21.53
C ARG A 356 -2.78 13.67 -20.17
N ILE A 357 -2.12 13.04 -19.20
CA ILE A 357 -2.60 12.90 -17.83
C ILE A 357 -1.61 13.59 -16.93
N ILE A 358 -2.10 14.52 -16.11
CA ILE A 358 -1.27 15.31 -15.21
C ILE A 358 -1.73 15.07 -13.77
N ARG A 359 -0.77 14.82 -12.89
CA ARG A 359 -0.90 14.89 -11.44
C ARG A 359 0.06 15.94 -10.92
N THR A 360 -0.48 17.09 -10.58
CA THR A 360 0.33 18.17 -10.00
C THR A 360 0.91 17.75 -8.64
N PRO A 361 1.97 18.39 -8.14
CA PRO A 361 2.61 18.04 -6.89
C PRO A 361 1.65 17.90 -5.69
N LEU A 362 0.64 18.76 -5.58
CA LEU A 362 -0.33 18.74 -4.48
C LEU A 362 -1.55 17.82 -4.73
N GLN A 363 -1.66 17.19 -5.90
CA GLN A 363 -2.74 16.24 -6.19
C GLN A 363 -2.40 14.79 -5.81
N ALA A 364 -1.14 14.49 -5.54
CA ALA A 364 -0.68 13.13 -5.21
C ALA A 364 0.21 13.17 -3.97
N ASN A 365 -0.34 12.83 -2.82
CA ASN A 365 0.41 12.70 -1.57
C ASN A 365 1.19 11.38 -1.46
N SER A 366 0.90 10.43 -2.32
CA SER A 366 1.61 9.15 -2.48
C SER A 366 1.28 8.52 -3.83
N LEU A 367 1.99 7.47 -4.20
CA LEU A 367 1.85 6.74 -5.46
C LEU A 367 1.50 5.28 -5.21
N HIS A 368 0.54 4.76 -5.98
CA HIS A 368 0.22 3.35 -5.99
C HIS A 368 1.26 2.61 -6.83
N ILE A 369 2.15 1.87 -6.20
CA ILE A 369 3.17 1.05 -6.86
C ILE A 369 2.82 -0.42 -6.72
N GLU A 370 3.21 -1.24 -7.72
CA GLU A 370 2.98 -2.67 -7.75
C GLU A 370 4.24 -3.39 -8.26
N TYR A 371 4.69 -4.41 -7.53
CA TYR A 371 5.77 -5.28 -7.95
C TYR A 371 5.19 -6.55 -8.58
N ASP A 372 5.70 -6.93 -9.76
CA ASP A 372 5.25 -8.13 -10.50
C ASP A 372 3.72 -8.23 -10.65
N TYR A 373 3.06 -7.17 -11.08
CA TYR A 373 1.60 -7.07 -11.11
C TYR A 373 0.93 -8.12 -12.00
N VAL A 374 0.33 -9.12 -11.37
CA VAL A 374 -0.15 -10.34 -12.05
C VAL A 374 -1.41 -10.17 -12.90
N HIS A 375 -2.20 -9.09 -12.66
CA HIS A 375 -3.47 -8.91 -13.37
C HIS A 375 -3.30 -8.42 -14.80
N ILE A 376 -2.12 -7.88 -15.16
CA ILE A 376 -1.79 -7.39 -16.49
C ILE A 376 -0.58 -8.14 -17.03
N LYS A 377 0.62 -7.84 -16.50
CA LYS A 377 1.86 -8.54 -16.80
C LYS A 377 2.80 -8.52 -15.59
N PRO A 378 3.65 -9.56 -15.43
CA PRO A 378 4.46 -9.74 -14.23
C PRO A 378 5.70 -8.83 -14.24
N TYR A 379 5.49 -7.53 -14.35
CA TYR A 379 6.51 -6.49 -14.25
C TYR A 379 6.11 -5.45 -13.23
N ASN A 380 7.08 -4.67 -12.79
CA ASN A 380 6.88 -3.58 -11.86
C ASN A 380 6.17 -2.41 -12.56
N CYS A 381 5.15 -1.86 -11.93
CA CYS A 381 4.44 -0.70 -12.44
C CYS A 381 4.01 0.25 -11.32
N PHE A 382 3.64 1.44 -11.69
CA PHE A 382 2.88 2.32 -10.82
C PHE A 382 1.55 2.70 -11.48
N VAL A 383 0.60 3.14 -10.67
CA VAL A 383 -0.76 3.41 -11.12
C VAL A 383 -1.12 4.87 -10.89
N ILE A 384 -1.49 5.55 -11.96
CA ILE A 384 -2.06 6.90 -11.89
C ILE A 384 -3.58 6.75 -11.81
N ASN A 385 -4.15 6.98 -10.63
CA ASN A 385 -5.58 6.93 -10.44
C ASN A 385 -6.23 8.29 -10.73
N CYS A 386 -7.26 8.29 -11.57
CA CYS A 386 -8.16 9.40 -11.83
C CYS A 386 -9.55 9.09 -11.26
N GLU A 387 -10.50 10.04 -11.34
CA GLU A 387 -11.85 9.83 -10.81
C GLU A 387 -12.55 8.63 -11.45
N ASP A 388 -12.34 8.41 -12.74
CA ASP A 388 -13.09 7.48 -13.57
C ASP A 388 -12.23 6.41 -14.25
N ASP A 389 -10.89 6.50 -14.13
CA ASP A 389 -9.94 5.55 -14.72
C ASP A 389 -8.70 5.33 -13.87
N SER A 390 -7.97 4.24 -14.12
CA SER A 390 -6.68 3.94 -13.52
C SER A 390 -5.71 3.54 -14.62
N TYR A 391 -4.58 4.24 -14.70
CA TYR A 391 -3.57 4.01 -15.72
C TYR A 391 -2.38 3.29 -15.12
N PHE A 392 -2.15 2.04 -15.55
CA PHE A 392 -1.01 1.22 -15.15
C PHE A 392 0.16 1.56 -16.07
N VAL A 393 1.19 2.16 -15.50
CA VAL A 393 2.37 2.65 -16.21
C VAL A 393 3.54 1.72 -15.93
N TYR A 394 4.08 1.12 -16.98
CA TYR A 394 5.24 0.22 -16.95
C TYR A 394 6.46 0.93 -17.53
N PRO A 395 7.33 1.54 -16.70
CA PRO A 395 8.55 2.18 -17.17
C PRO A 395 9.48 1.20 -17.86
N LYS A 396 10.24 1.67 -18.83
CA LYS A 396 11.25 0.87 -19.53
C LYS A 396 12.50 0.62 -18.66
N LYS A 397 12.89 1.62 -17.87
CA LYS A 397 14.00 1.49 -16.91
C LYS A 397 13.62 0.53 -15.78
N PRO A 398 14.47 -0.44 -15.44
CA PRO A 398 14.20 -1.36 -14.34
C PRO A 398 14.33 -0.67 -12.97
N ASN A 399 13.68 -1.21 -11.94
CA ASN A 399 13.83 -0.85 -10.53
C ASN A 399 13.70 0.64 -10.19
N VAL A 400 12.86 1.40 -10.94
CA VAL A 400 12.69 2.85 -10.73
C VAL A 400 11.43 3.20 -9.93
N ILE A 401 10.46 2.30 -9.81
CA ILE A 401 9.15 2.64 -9.24
C ILE A 401 9.22 3.02 -7.75
N THR A 402 10.16 2.43 -7.00
CA THR A 402 10.39 2.77 -5.60
C THR A 402 10.89 4.22 -5.48
N LYS A 403 11.88 4.62 -6.28
CA LYS A 403 12.36 6.00 -6.34
C LYS A 403 11.25 6.98 -6.71
N ILE A 404 10.44 6.65 -7.72
CA ILE A 404 9.31 7.49 -8.14
C ILE A 404 8.30 7.62 -6.99
N GLY A 405 8.02 6.52 -6.27
CA GLY A 405 7.14 6.54 -5.11
C GLY A 405 7.63 7.48 -4.01
N PHE A 406 8.92 7.42 -3.66
CA PHE A 406 9.55 8.34 -2.72
C PHE A 406 9.46 9.79 -3.20
N ALA A 407 9.79 10.02 -4.47
CA ALA A 407 9.78 11.36 -5.03
C ALA A 407 8.39 12.00 -5.02
N VAL A 408 7.33 11.24 -5.28
CA VAL A 408 5.95 11.75 -5.17
C VAL A 408 5.67 12.24 -3.75
N GLU A 409 6.06 11.47 -2.72
CA GLU A 409 5.86 11.85 -1.32
C GLU A 409 6.69 13.09 -0.93
N GLU A 410 7.98 13.11 -1.29
CA GLU A 410 8.88 14.20 -0.92
C GLU A 410 8.52 15.51 -1.67
N ILE A 411 8.14 15.44 -2.94
CA ILE A 411 7.66 16.58 -3.72
C ILE A 411 6.35 17.13 -3.16
N TYR A 412 5.42 16.27 -2.73
CA TYR A 412 4.20 16.70 -2.06
C TYR A 412 4.51 17.46 -0.77
N GLN A 413 5.37 16.91 0.10
CA GLN A 413 5.78 17.56 1.37
C GLN A 413 6.51 18.88 1.13
N TYR A 414 7.36 18.93 0.12
CA TYR A 414 8.08 20.16 -0.26
C TYR A 414 7.12 21.28 -0.69
N ASN A 415 6.13 20.94 -1.53
CA ASN A 415 5.15 21.92 -2.04
C ASN A 415 4.06 22.30 -1.02
N LEU A 416 3.84 21.52 0.05
CA LEU A 416 2.97 21.91 1.16
C LEU A 416 3.59 23.00 2.04
N LYS A 417 4.93 23.13 2.03
CA LYS A 417 5.68 24.09 2.85
C LYS A 417 5.99 25.38 2.11
N LYS A 418 5.79 25.43 0.79
CA LYS A 418 5.80 26.65 -0.02
C LYS A 418 4.50 27.42 0.11
#